data_ca26747baf16c946d669ab12fec088cc
#
_entry.id   ca26747baf16c946d669ab12fec088cc
#
_cell.length_a   1.000
_cell.length_b   1.000
_cell.length_c   1.000
_cell.angle_alpha   90.00
_cell.angle_beta   90.00
_cell.angle_gamma   90.00
#
_symmetry.space_group_name_H-M   'P 1'
#
loop_
_entity.id
_entity.type
_entity.pdbx_description
1 polymer ?
#
loop_
_entity_poly.entity_id
_entity_poly.type
_entity_poly.pdbx_seq_one_letter_code
_entity_poly.pdbx_strand_id
1 'polypeptide(L)'
;MIHVLIVDDHPAVGEGTRAMIDQEEDMKATVLSDAEEVLVHLEENAYDIYLIDLYMPKINGVDLTKMILQVDPDAKVLIYTGFDLVSHYNLLIEAGISGFMSKTATQEQLITGIRCALREEVVIPLQLLKQLRRVNNGPSTEEGEENLGGIALSSQEQEILEEVAKGLTNKAIALNLSVSQRTIEHRLTKIFSKLGVSSRTEALLKAREYGLLSMQVRDT
;
A
#
# COMPACT_ATOMS: atom_id res chain seq x y z
N MET A 1 19.34 -19.16 -9.51
CA MET A 1 19.41 -17.70 -9.75
C MET A 1 18.07 -17.14 -9.35
N ILE A 2 18.06 -16.12 -8.52
CA ILE A 2 16.84 -15.44 -8.06
C ILE A 2 16.42 -14.42 -9.10
N HIS A 3 15.20 -14.56 -9.62
CA HIS A 3 14.62 -13.65 -10.61
C HIS A 3 13.71 -12.63 -9.90
N VAL A 4 14.05 -11.35 -10.04
CA VAL A 4 13.32 -10.24 -9.41
C VAL A 4 12.58 -9.44 -10.47
N LEU A 5 11.28 -9.24 -10.31
CA LEU A 5 10.54 -8.28 -11.12
C LEU A 5 10.40 -6.96 -10.38
N ILE A 6 10.84 -5.87 -11.00
CA ILE A 6 10.67 -4.50 -10.51
C ILE A 6 9.56 -3.85 -11.33
N VAL A 7 8.55 -3.31 -10.65
CA VAL A 7 7.46 -2.55 -11.28
C VAL A 7 7.45 -1.14 -10.71
N ASP A 8 7.85 -0.16 -11.54
CA ASP A 8 8.03 1.23 -11.12
C ASP A 8 7.82 2.16 -12.32
N ASP A 9 6.86 3.08 -12.23
CA ASP A 9 6.54 4.03 -13.30
C ASP A 9 7.62 5.11 -13.53
N HIS A 10 8.68 5.10 -12.71
CA HIS A 10 9.88 5.93 -12.85
C HIS A 10 11.06 5.12 -13.42
N PRO A 11 11.30 5.11 -14.74
CA PRO A 11 12.30 4.25 -15.35
C PRO A 11 13.71 4.38 -14.76
N ALA A 12 14.12 5.61 -14.39
CA ALA A 12 15.43 5.84 -13.79
C ALA A 12 15.59 5.17 -12.41
N VAL A 13 14.51 5.07 -11.63
CA VAL A 13 14.50 4.39 -10.34
C VAL A 13 14.54 2.88 -10.55
N GLY A 14 13.69 2.35 -11.44
CA GLY A 14 13.69 0.92 -11.78
C GLY A 14 15.06 0.44 -12.28
N GLU A 15 15.67 1.15 -13.21
CA GLU A 15 16.99 0.82 -13.75
C GLU A 15 18.12 0.95 -12.71
N GLY A 16 18.04 1.97 -11.82
CA GLY A 16 18.97 2.11 -10.70
C GLY A 16 18.86 0.94 -9.72
N THR A 17 17.63 0.53 -9.41
CA THR A 17 17.35 -0.63 -8.54
C THR A 17 17.82 -1.94 -9.19
N ARG A 18 17.57 -2.11 -10.49
CA ARG A 18 18.08 -3.26 -11.26
C ARG A 18 19.61 -3.33 -11.18
N ALA A 19 20.29 -2.21 -11.39
CA ALA A 19 21.75 -2.16 -11.34
C ALA A 19 22.30 -2.56 -9.95
N MET A 20 21.58 -2.25 -8.85
CA MET A 20 21.95 -2.68 -7.50
C MET A 20 21.78 -4.19 -7.34
N ILE A 21 20.69 -4.77 -7.85
CA ILE A 21 20.39 -6.19 -7.72
C ILE A 21 21.31 -7.04 -8.62
N ASP A 22 21.55 -6.61 -9.85
CA ASP A 22 22.37 -7.31 -10.83
C ASP A 22 23.87 -7.35 -10.44
N GLN A 23 24.31 -6.65 -9.37
CA GLN A 23 25.64 -6.80 -8.79
C GLN A 23 25.79 -8.10 -7.98
N GLU A 24 24.67 -8.71 -7.55
CA GLU A 24 24.71 -9.99 -6.87
C GLU A 24 24.80 -11.13 -7.90
N GLU A 25 25.77 -12.02 -7.74
CA GLU A 25 26.02 -13.13 -8.69
C GLU A 25 24.86 -14.12 -8.79
N ASP A 26 24.02 -14.20 -7.75
CA ASP A 26 22.90 -15.13 -7.63
C ASP A 26 21.53 -14.48 -7.94
N MET A 27 21.48 -13.20 -8.36
CA MET A 27 20.25 -12.48 -8.64
C MET A 27 20.23 -11.88 -10.04
N LYS A 28 19.03 -11.75 -10.59
CA LYS A 28 18.78 -11.07 -11.87
C LYS A 28 17.46 -10.31 -11.81
N ALA A 29 17.47 -9.03 -12.20
CA ALA A 29 16.28 -8.21 -12.17
C ALA A 29 15.78 -7.84 -13.58
N THR A 30 14.46 -7.79 -13.72
CA THR A 30 13.71 -7.27 -14.88
C THR A 30 12.92 -6.04 -14.43
N VAL A 31 12.83 -5.00 -15.25
CA VAL A 31 12.07 -3.77 -14.95
C VAL A 31 10.90 -3.66 -15.91
N LEU A 32 9.71 -3.41 -15.37
CA LEU A 32 8.52 -2.99 -16.11
C LEU A 32 8.09 -1.61 -15.60
N SER A 33 7.79 -0.70 -16.52
CA SER A 33 7.36 0.66 -16.19
C SER A 33 5.84 0.87 -16.29
N ASP A 34 5.10 -0.11 -16.81
CA ASP A 34 3.63 -0.10 -16.87
C ASP A 34 3.05 -1.31 -16.13
N ALA A 35 2.27 -1.02 -15.09
CA ALA A 35 1.61 -2.05 -14.29
C ALA A 35 0.60 -2.89 -15.10
N GLU A 36 0.04 -2.35 -16.19
CA GLU A 36 -0.89 -3.08 -17.06
C GLU A 36 -0.20 -4.23 -17.83
N GLU A 37 1.10 -4.11 -18.09
CA GLU A 37 1.86 -5.13 -18.81
C GLU A 37 2.25 -6.32 -17.92
N VAL A 38 2.17 -6.18 -16.59
CA VAL A 38 2.69 -7.17 -15.64
C VAL A 38 2.02 -8.53 -15.82
N LEU A 39 0.69 -8.58 -15.86
CA LEU A 39 -0.03 -9.86 -15.95
C LEU A 39 0.25 -10.59 -17.27
N VAL A 40 0.32 -9.86 -18.38
CA VAL A 40 0.69 -10.44 -19.69
C VAL A 40 2.12 -10.96 -19.64
N HIS A 41 3.02 -10.20 -19.02
CA HIS A 41 4.42 -10.59 -18.89
C HIS A 41 4.62 -11.84 -18.03
N LEU A 42 3.77 -12.05 -17.01
CA LEU A 42 3.78 -13.25 -16.16
C LEU A 42 3.30 -14.52 -16.84
N GLU A 43 2.58 -14.44 -17.96
CA GLU A 43 2.20 -15.62 -18.74
C GLU A 43 3.42 -16.33 -19.34
N GLU A 44 4.48 -15.57 -19.63
CA GLU A 44 5.69 -16.09 -20.29
C GLU A 44 6.90 -16.19 -19.36
N ASN A 45 6.87 -15.53 -18.20
CA ASN A 45 8.01 -15.41 -17.31
C ASN A 45 7.63 -15.70 -15.86
N ALA A 46 8.52 -16.37 -15.14
CA ALA A 46 8.37 -16.64 -13.70
C ALA A 46 9.39 -15.83 -12.89
N TYR A 47 8.94 -15.32 -11.76
CA TYR A 47 9.77 -14.54 -10.83
C TYR A 47 9.67 -15.10 -9.41
N ASP A 48 10.78 -15.07 -8.69
CA ASP A 48 10.84 -15.51 -7.30
C ASP A 48 10.32 -14.43 -6.34
N ILE A 49 10.42 -13.14 -6.75
CA ILE A 49 10.01 -12.00 -5.92
C ILE A 49 9.70 -10.77 -6.77
N TYR A 50 8.76 -9.97 -6.30
CA TYR A 50 8.28 -8.74 -6.92
C TYR A 50 8.61 -7.54 -6.05
N LEU A 51 9.23 -6.50 -6.62
CA LEU A 51 9.41 -5.18 -6.02
C LEU A 51 8.45 -4.22 -6.72
N ILE A 52 7.42 -3.77 -6.03
CA ILE A 52 6.33 -2.99 -6.63
C ILE A 52 6.27 -1.62 -6.00
N ASP A 53 6.32 -0.55 -6.81
CA ASP A 53 6.03 0.78 -6.30
C ASP A 53 4.56 0.88 -5.88
N LEU A 54 4.33 1.60 -4.79
CA LEU A 54 2.99 1.80 -4.26
C LEU A 54 2.14 2.72 -5.15
N TYR A 55 2.77 3.78 -5.67
CA TYR A 55 2.08 4.83 -6.42
C TYR A 55 2.44 4.79 -7.89
N MET A 56 1.58 4.16 -8.68
CA MET A 56 1.71 4.09 -10.12
C MET A 56 0.42 4.56 -10.79
N PRO A 57 0.48 5.13 -12.00
CA PRO A 57 -0.71 5.47 -12.79
C PRO A 57 -1.57 4.24 -13.09
N LYS A 58 -2.88 4.42 -13.23
CA LYS A 58 -3.89 3.41 -13.60
C LYS A 58 -4.06 2.30 -12.56
N ILE A 59 -3.03 1.51 -12.24
CA ILE A 59 -3.03 0.43 -11.27
C ILE A 59 -2.01 0.76 -10.19
N ASN A 60 -2.46 0.94 -8.95
CA ASN A 60 -1.57 1.15 -7.80
C ASN A 60 -0.95 -0.18 -7.32
N GLY A 61 0.11 -0.09 -6.50
CA GLY A 61 0.84 -1.26 -6.03
C GLY A 61 0.00 -2.23 -5.18
N VAL A 62 -1.03 -1.74 -4.46
CA VAL A 62 -1.94 -2.60 -3.67
C VAL A 62 -2.79 -3.46 -4.61
N ASP A 63 -3.40 -2.83 -5.61
CA ASP A 63 -4.27 -3.53 -6.55
C ASP A 63 -3.47 -4.49 -7.42
N LEU A 64 -2.27 -4.09 -7.89
CA LEU A 64 -1.38 -4.97 -8.62
C LEU A 64 -0.95 -6.18 -7.77
N THR A 65 -0.62 -5.99 -6.49
CA THR A 65 -0.32 -7.09 -5.57
C THR A 65 -1.45 -8.11 -5.51
N LYS A 66 -2.69 -7.64 -5.34
CA LYS A 66 -3.86 -8.52 -5.30
C LYS A 66 -4.04 -9.31 -6.62
N MET A 67 -3.81 -8.65 -7.76
CA MET A 67 -3.89 -9.30 -9.08
C MET A 67 -2.82 -10.38 -9.23
N ILE A 68 -1.58 -10.11 -8.82
CA ILE A 68 -0.49 -11.10 -8.84
C ILE A 68 -0.83 -12.29 -7.94
N LEU A 69 -1.29 -12.05 -6.71
CA LEU A 69 -1.64 -13.11 -5.76
C LEU A 69 -2.88 -13.92 -6.15
N GLN A 70 -3.74 -13.40 -7.03
CA GLN A 70 -4.81 -14.19 -7.66
C GLN A 70 -4.29 -15.20 -8.68
N VAL A 71 -3.18 -14.87 -9.37
CA VAL A 71 -2.54 -15.75 -10.36
C VAL A 71 -1.57 -16.72 -9.67
N ASP A 72 -0.76 -16.20 -8.75
CA ASP A 72 0.21 -16.96 -7.95
C ASP A 72 0.04 -16.63 -6.46
N PRO A 73 -0.71 -17.44 -5.69
CA PRO A 73 -0.93 -17.21 -4.26
C PRO A 73 0.33 -17.27 -3.40
N ASP A 74 1.40 -17.89 -3.88
CA ASP A 74 2.67 -18.02 -3.17
C ASP A 74 3.68 -16.93 -3.54
N ALA A 75 3.32 -16.00 -4.45
CA ALA A 75 4.18 -14.91 -4.89
C ALA A 75 4.67 -14.06 -3.72
N LYS A 76 5.96 -13.76 -3.70
CA LYS A 76 6.59 -12.90 -2.69
C LYS A 76 6.59 -11.46 -3.21
N VAL A 77 5.80 -10.59 -2.58
CA VAL A 77 5.66 -9.19 -3.00
C VAL A 77 6.20 -8.26 -1.93
N LEU A 78 7.20 -7.46 -2.28
CA LEU A 78 7.72 -6.34 -1.49
C LEU A 78 7.22 -5.02 -2.08
N ILE A 79 6.59 -4.20 -1.27
CA ILE A 79 6.29 -2.82 -1.65
C ILE A 79 7.57 -1.99 -1.51
N TYR A 80 8.00 -1.37 -2.62
CA TYR A 80 9.23 -0.60 -2.73
C TYR A 80 8.89 0.86 -3.06
N THR A 81 8.83 1.72 -2.05
CA THR A 81 8.30 3.07 -2.22
C THR A 81 9.14 4.15 -1.53
N GLY A 82 9.08 5.38 -2.06
CA GLY A 82 9.69 6.56 -1.46
C GLY A 82 8.82 7.25 -0.40
N PHE A 83 7.59 6.79 -0.20
CA PHE A 83 6.62 7.42 0.69
C PHE A 83 6.56 6.76 2.07
N ASP A 84 5.98 7.48 3.04
CA ASP A 84 5.74 6.93 4.38
C ASP A 84 4.63 5.87 4.33
N LEU A 85 4.98 4.66 4.71
CA LEU A 85 4.11 3.48 4.68
C LEU A 85 3.12 3.40 5.84
N VAL A 86 3.25 4.26 6.82
CA VAL A 86 2.47 4.21 8.07
C VAL A 86 0.96 4.28 7.81
N SER A 87 0.56 5.09 6.83
CA SER A 87 -0.84 5.28 6.48
C SER A 87 -1.48 4.12 5.69
N HIS A 88 -0.67 3.26 5.07
CA HIS A 88 -1.13 2.18 4.19
C HIS A 88 -0.90 0.78 4.77
N TYR A 89 -0.32 0.70 5.95
CA TYR A 89 0.15 -0.53 6.54
C TYR A 89 -0.92 -1.65 6.58
N ASN A 90 -2.10 -1.33 7.09
CA ASN A 90 -3.19 -2.32 7.20
C ASN A 90 -3.65 -2.81 5.83
N LEU A 91 -3.85 -1.89 4.87
CA LEU A 91 -4.24 -2.23 3.50
C LEU A 91 -3.22 -3.14 2.81
N LEU A 92 -1.94 -2.87 3.03
CA LEU A 92 -0.85 -3.63 2.44
C LEU A 92 -0.75 -5.03 3.05
N ILE A 93 -0.91 -5.16 4.36
CA ILE A 93 -0.97 -6.49 5.03
C ILE A 93 -2.19 -7.28 4.56
N GLU A 94 -3.37 -6.65 4.48
CA GLU A 94 -4.60 -7.28 3.98
C GLU A 94 -4.49 -7.68 2.50
N ALA A 95 -3.68 -6.96 1.72
CA ALA A 95 -3.39 -7.33 0.34
C ALA A 95 -2.46 -8.54 0.21
N GLY A 96 -1.84 -9.01 1.30
CA GLY A 96 -0.99 -10.20 1.32
C GLY A 96 0.47 -9.97 0.96
N ILE A 97 0.98 -8.73 1.13
CA ILE A 97 2.40 -8.45 0.84
C ILE A 97 3.34 -9.23 1.77
N SER A 98 4.54 -9.52 1.28
CA SER A 98 5.61 -10.18 2.04
C SER A 98 6.49 -9.19 2.82
N GLY A 99 6.38 -7.89 2.57
CA GLY A 99 7.14 -6.86 3.30
C GLY A 99 7.20 -5.51 2.61
N PHE A 100 8.01 -4.62 3.19
CA PHE A 100 8.17 -3.24 2.74
C PHE A 100 9.63 -2.88 2.59
N MET A 101 9.93 -2.05 1.60
CA MET A 101 11.25 -1.50 1.38
C MET A 101 11.16 -0.02 0.99
N SER A 102 12.02 0.80 1.58
CA SER A 102 12.15 2.21 1.17
C SER A 102 12.99 2.34 -0.09
N LYS A 103 12.62 3.19 -1.04
CA LYS A 103 13.46 3.58 -2.19
C LYS A 103 14.75 4.32 -1.77
N THR A 104 14.84 4.73 -0.49
CA THR A 104 16.06 5.29 0.10
C THR A 104 16.95 4.23 0.76
N ALA A 105 16.57 2.95 0.68
CA ALA A 105 17.37 1.85 1.22
C ALA A 105 18.72 1.75 0.49
N THR A 106 19.77 1.42 1.23
CA THR A 106 21.05 1.07 0.63
C THR A 106 20.93 -0.26 -0.13
N GLN A 107 21.89 -0.52 -1.05
CA GLN A 107 21.94 -1.80 -1.74
C GLN A 107 21.94 -2.98 -0.76
N GLU A 108 22.75 -2.93 0.30
CA GLU A 108 22.81 -3.97 1.32
C GLU A 108 21.45 -4.22 1.99
N GLN A 109 20.72 -3.14 2.32
CA GLN A 109 19.38 -3.26 2.90
C GLN A 109 18.38 -3.86 1.91
N LEU A 110 18.44 -3.46 0.63
CA LEU A 110 17.58 -3.98 -0.43
C LEU A 110 17.81 -5.50 -0.60
N ILE A 111 19.05 -5.92 -0.78
CA ILE A 111 19.41 -7.34 -0.95
C ILE A 111 19.02 -8.15 0.29
N THR A 112 19.27 -7.63 1.49
CA THR A 112 18.85 -8.28 2.74
C THR A 112 17.32 -8.44 2.79
N GLY A 113 16.55 -7.41 2.42
CA GLY A 113 15.09 -7.47 2.40
C GLY A 113 14.57 -8.52 1.41
N ILE A 114 15.13 -8.59 0.21
CA ILE A 114 14.80 -9.61 -0.80
C ILE A 114 15.07 -11.02 -0.24
N ARG A 115 16.25 -11.25 0.32
CA ARG A 115 16.61 -12.57 0.89
C ARG A 115 15.74 -12.95 2.09
N CYS A 116 15.35 -11.98 2.93
CA CYS A 116 14.41 -12.21 4.03
C CYS A 116 13.04 -12.64 3.50
N ALA A 117 12.47 -11.90 2.54
CA ALA A 117 11.17 -12.23 1.99
C ALA A 117 11.12 -13.63 1.35
N LEU A 118 12.18 -14.03 0.64
CA LEU A 118 12.31 -15.37 0.07
C LEU A 118 12.37 -16.50 1.14
N ARG A 119 12.78 -16.17 2.36
CA ARG A 119 12.76 -17.10 3.51
C ARG A 119 11.50 -16.99 4.37
N GLU A 120 10.50 -16.24 3.91
CA GLU A 120 9.27 -15.94 4.67
C GLU A 120 9.53 -15.16 5.97
N GLU A 121 10.61 -14.41 6.00
CA GLU A 121 10.97 -13.48 7.06
C GLU A 121 10.63 -12.05 6.64
N VAL A 122 10.26 -11.19 7.59
CA VAL A 122 9.91 -9.78 7.32
C VAL A 122 10.87 -8.85 8.03
N VAL A 123 11.45 -7.91 7.28
CA VAL A 123 12.15 -6.76 7.83
C VAL A 123 11.18 -5.58 7.87
N ILE A 124 10.86 -5.10 9.06
CA ILE A 124 9.96 -3.97 9.24
C ILE A 124 10.67 -2.81 9.96
N PRO A 125 10.41 -1.56 9.58
CA PRO A 125 10.92 -0.40 10.30
C PRO A 125 10.48 -0.42 11.77
N LEU A 126 11.39 -0.05 12.69
CA LEU A 126 11.10 -0.04 14.12
C LEU A 126 9.89 0.84 14.50
N GLN A 127 9.67 1.93 13.76
CA GLN A 127 8.51 2.80 13.97
C GLN A 127 7.21 2.05 13.70
N LEU A 128 7.17 1.25 12.64
CA LEU A 128 6.04 0.43 12.26
C LEU A 128 5.77 -0.66 13.32
N LEU A 129 6.81 -1.31 13.83
CA LEU A 129 6.71 -2.28 14.91
C LEU A 129 6.13 -1.67 16.21
N LYS A 130 6.48 -0.43 16.51
CA LYS A 130 5.93 0.29 17.67
C LYS A 130 4.43 0.58 17.54
N GLN A 131 3.94 0.79 16.33
CA GLN A 131 2.51 1.01 16.06
C GLN A 131 1.70 -0.29 16.18
N LEU A 132 2.19 -1.39 15.67
CA LEU A 132 1.56 -2.71 15.83
C LEU A 132 1.31 -3.08 17.30
N ARG A 133 2.23 -2.68 18.19
CA ARG A 133 2.10 -2.93 19.62
C ARG A 133 0.93 -2.15 20.26
N ARG A 134 0.54 -1.00 19.69
CA ARG A 134 -0.56 -0.16 20.22
C ARG A 134 -1.95 -0.71 19.87
N VAL A 135 -2.07 -1.40 18.74
CA VAL A 135 -3.34 -1.99 18.29
C VAL A 135 -3.82 -3.14 19.20
N ASN A 136 -2.89 -3.84 19.87
CA ASN A 136 -3.22 -5.01 20.72
C ASN A 136 -3.55 -4.70 22.18
N ASN A 137 -3.54 -3.45 22.62
CA ASN A 137 -3.78 -3.08 24.03
C ASN A 137 -5.15 -2.42 24.25
N GLY A 138 -6.25 -3.15 23.96
CA GLY A 138 -7.57 -2.89 24.54
C GLY A 138 -8.25 -1.54 24.17
N PRO A 139 -9.47 -1.26 24.64
CA PRO A 139 -10.23 -0.06 24.27
C PRO A 139 -9.47 1.19 24.72
N SER A 140 -8.88 1.90 23.76
CA SER A 140 -8.16 3.16 23.99
C SER A 140 -9.14 4.25 24.42
N THR A 141 -8.96 4.73 25.65
CA THR A 141 -9.46 6.01 26.11
C THR A 141 -9.00 7.11 25.15
N GLU A 142 -9.96 7.92 24.75
CA GLU A 142 -9.81 9.07 23.85
C GLU A 142 -9.01 10.18 24.52
N GLU A 143 -7.69 10.14 24.56
CA GLU A 143 -6.85 11.31 24.83
C GLU A 143 -5.37 10.94 24.62
N GLY A 144 -4.75 11.45 23.55
CA GLY A 144 -3.30 11.44 23.38
C GLY A 144 -2.73 10.91 22.07
N GLU A 145 -3.35 11.15 20.91
CA GLU A 145 -2.70 10.97 19.61
C GLU A 145 -2.00 12.27 19.17
N GLU A 146 -0.78 12.48 19.65
CA GLU A 146 0.14 13.40 18.98
C GLU A 146 0.61 12.76 17.67
N ASN A 147 0.25 13.43 16.58
CA ASN A 147 0.60 13.15 15.19
C ASN A 147 2.10 12.90 15.01
N LEU A 148 2.49 11.69 14.69
CA LEU A 148 3.70 11.38 13.98
C LEU A 148 3.33 11.11 12.51
N GLY A 149 3.31 12.17 11.76
CA GLY A 149 3.59 12.34 10.32
C GLY A 149 3.10 11.34 9.28
N GLY A 150 1.98 10.64 9.46
CA GLY A 150 1.39 9.80 8.41
C GLY A 150 -0.14 9.76 8.52
N ILE A 151 -0.85 9.78 7.39
CA ILE A 151 -2.32 9.74 7.33
C ILE A 151 -2.78 8.30 7.63
N ALA A 152 -2.75 7.89 8.89
CA ALA A 152 -3.30 6.59 9.30
C ALA A 152 -4.80 6.72 9.51
N LEU A 153 -5.59 6.18 8.58
CA LEU A 153 -7.02 5.95 8.79
C LEU A 153 -7.22 4.64 9.53
N SER A 154 -8.11 4.64 10.53
CA SER A 154 -8.56 3.39 11.16
C SER A 154 -9.43 2.61 10.16
N SER A 155 -9.62 1.29 10.39
CA SER A 155 -10.49 0.46 9.54
C SER A 155 -11.89 1.04 9.38
N GLN A 156 -12.45 1.65 10.44
CA GLN A 156 -13.76 2.30 10.38
C GLN A 156 -13.74 3.61 9.59
N GLU A 157 -12.64 4.38 9.63
CA GLU A 157 -12.48 5.60 8.83
C GLU A 157 -12.28 5.25 7.35
N GLN A 158 -11.58 4.16 7.08
CA GLN A 158 -11.40 3.61 5.73
C GLN A 158 -12.75 3.19 5.14
N GLU A 159 -13.55 2.42 5.87
CA GLU A 159 -14.88 1.98 5.46
C GLU A 159 -15.81 3.18 5.15
N ILE A 160 -15.77 4.23 5.98
CA ILE A 160 -16.52 5.45 5.72
C ILE A 160 -16.04 6.14 4.44
N LEU A 161 -14.73 6.19 4.21
CA LEU A 161 -14.15 6.83 3.03
C LEU A 161 -14.51 6.09 1.74
N GLU A 162 -14.59 4.76 1.78
CA GLU A 162 -15.08 3.93 0.66
C GLU A 162 -16.55 4.19 0.36
N GLU A 163 -17.40 4.30 1.38
CA GLU A 163 -18.81 4.66 1.19
C GLU A 163 -18.95 6.08 0.61
N VAL A 164 -18.07 7.01 1.01
CA VAL A 164 -17.96 8.34 0.43
C VAL A 164 -17.58 8.27 -1.06
N ALA A 165 -16.68 7.38 -1.43
CA ALA A 165 -16.25 7.17 -2.81
C ALA A 165 -17.35 6.60 -3.71
N LYS A 166 -18.27 5.80 -3.14
CA LYS A 166 -19.49 5.32 -3.82
C LYS A 166 -20.52 6.43 -4.06
N GLY A 167 -20.27 7.66 -3.57
CA GLY A 167 -21.18 8.81 -3.73
C GLY A 167 -22.34 8.84 -2.74
N LEU A 168 -22.32 8.05 -1.68
CA LEU A 168 -23.41 7.94 -0.71
C LEU A 168 -23.47 9.18 0.19
N THR A 169 -24.66 9.61 0.56
CA THR A 169 -24.87 10.71 1.52
C THR A 169 -24.54 10.26 2.96
N ASN A 170 -24.23 11.18 3.86
CA ASN A 170 -23.94 10.86 5.27
C ASN A 170 -25.08 10.04 5.93
N LYS A 171 -26.32 10.31 5.53
CA LYS A 171 -27.50 9.55 6.00
C LYS A 171 -27.49 8.11 5.49
N ALA A 172 -27.13 7.89 4.22
CA ALA A 172 -27.04 6.55 3.65
C ALA A 172 -25.87 5.76 4.26
N ILE A 173 -24.70 6.40 4.44
CA ILE A 173 -23.55 5.80 5.11
C ILE A 173 -23.92 5.40 6.57
N ALA A 174 -24.61 6.27 7.29
CA ALA A 174 -25.05 6.00 8.65
C ALA A 174 -25.97 4.77 8.74
N LEU A 175 -26.87 4.61 7.77
CA LEU A 175 -27.74 3.43 7.67
C LEU A 175 -26.94 2.17 7.36
N ASN A 176 -26.03 2.21 6.38
CA ASN A 176 -25.20 1.06 5.99
C ASN A 176 -24.34 0.56 7.16
N LEU A 177 -23.75 1.49 7.91
CA LEU A 177 -22.85 1.17 9.02
C LEU A 177 -23.55 1.04 10.38
N SER A 178 -24.88 1.13 10.40
CA SER A 178 -25.72 1.01 11.63
C SER A 178 -25.31 1.99 12.75
N VAL A 179 -24.97 3.24 12.39
CA VAL A 179 -24.59 4.32 13.31
C VAL A 179 -25.46 5.57 13.10
N SER A 180 -25.32 6.57 13.97
CA SER A 180 -26.04 7.85 13.77
C SER A 180 -25.37 8.70 12.67
N GLN A 181 -26.18 9.53 11.96
CA GLN A 181 -25.65 10.48 11.00
C GLN A 181 -24.62 11.44 11.64
N ARG A 182 -24.86 11.86 12.89
CA ARG A 182 -23.95 12.70 13.66
C ARG A 182 -22.60 12.02 13.90
N THR A 183 -22.60 10.69 14.09
CA THR A 183 -21.36 9.91 14.22
C THR A 183 -20.56 9.94 12.91
N ILE A 184 -21.21 9.80 11.76
CA ILE A 184 -20.56 9.89 10.44
C ILE A 184 -20.01 11.29 10.21
N GLU A 185 -20.75 12.35 10.50
CA GLU A 185 -20.28 13.73 10.35
C GLU A 185 -19.03 14.01 11.20
N HIS A 186 -19.03 13.55 12.44
CA HIS A 186 -17.86 13.69 13.33
C HIS A 186 -16.65 12.91 12.81
N ARG A 187 -16.84 11.67 12.35
CA ARG A 187 -15.77 10.86 11.78
C ARG A 187 -15.25 11.43 10.47
N LEU A 188 -16.12 11.96 9.60
CA LEU A 188 -15.70 12.65 8.38
C LEU A 188 -14.85 13.89 8.68
N THR A 189 -15.19 14.66 9.71
CA THR A 189 -14.37 15.79 10.16
C THR A 189 -12.97 15.34 10.58
N LYS A 190 -12.86 14.22 11.31
CA LYS A 190 -11.56 13.63 11.67
C LYS A 190 -10.79 13.14 10.44
N ILE A 191 -11.45 12.46 9.49
CA ILE A 191 -10.85 12.00 8.23
C ILE A 191 -10.32 13.21 7.44
N PHE A 192 -11.11 14.27 7.28
CA PHE A 192 -10.69 15.47 6.55
C PHE A 192 -9.49 16.15 7.21
N SER A 193 -9.48 16.23 8.54
CA SER A 193 -8.33 16.73 9.31
C SER A 193 -7.08 15.88 9.08
N LYS A 194 -7.20 14.54 9.11
CA LYS A 194 -6.10 13.61 8.86
C LYS A 194 -5.57 13.73 7.44
N LEU A 195 -6.44 13.89 6.45
CA LEU A 195 -6.08 14.09 5.04
C LEU A 195 -5.55 15.50 4.74
N GLY A 196 -5.66 16.45 5.68
CA GLY A 196 -5.27 17.85 5.47
C GLY A 196 -6.14 18.56 4.43
N VAL A 197 -7.44 18.24 4.35
CA VAL A 197 -8.41 18.77 3.37
C VAL A 197 -9.61 19.39 4.05
N SER A 198 -10.34 20.23 3.31
CA SER A 198 -11.49 20.97 3.83
C SER A 198 -12.83 20.57 3.20
N SER A 199 -12.81 19.75 2.15
CA SER A 199 -14.02 19.33 1.45
C SER A 199 -14.02 17.84 1.14
N ARG A 200 -15.26 17.33 0.93
CA ARG A 200 -15.50 15.94 0.54
C ARG A 200 -14.82 15.58 -0.78
N THR A 201 -14.84 16.48 -1.75
CA THR A 201 -14.22 16.27 -3.07
C THR A 201 -12.70 16.23 -2.96
N GLU A 202 -12.12 17.15 -2.19
CA GLU A 202 -10.67 17.13 -1.89
C GLU A 202 -10.27 15.85 -1.16
N ALA A 203 -11.10 15.37 -0.20
CA ALA A 203 -10.84 14.13 0.50
C ALA A 203 -10.78 12.93 -0.45
N LEU A 204 -11.69 12.85 -1.44
CA LEU A 204 -11.68 11.79 -2.44
C LEU A 204 -10.47 11.85 -3.37
N LEU A 205 -10.09 13.05 -3.81
CA LEU A 205 -8.91 13.24 -4.65
C LEU A 205 -7.65 12.83 -3.90
N LYS A 206 -7.52 13.32 -2.66
CA LYS A 206 -6.38 13.03 -1.80
C LYS A 206 -6.30 11.55 -1.42
N ALA A 207 -7.44 10.93 -1.14
CA ALA A 207 -7.53 9.52 -0.83
C ALA A 207 -7.12 8.63 -2.03
N ARG A 208 -7.43 9.06 -3.26
CA ARG A 208 -6.95 8.38 -4.48
C ARG A 208 -5.46 8.60 -4.69
N GLU A 209 -4.97 9.84 -4.52
CA GLU A 209 -3.55 10.18 -4.59
C GLU A 209 -2.72 9.33 -3.61
N TYR A 210 -3.26 9.06 -2.44
CA TYR A 210 -2.61 8.24 -1.40
C TYR A 210 -2.93 6.73 -1.50
N GLY A 211 -3.61 6.27 -2.54
CA GLY A 211 -3.97 4.84 -2.70
C GLY A 211 -4.92 4.30 -1.62
N LEU A 212 -5.59 5.18 -0.87
CA LEU A 212 -6.56 4.81 0.16
C LEU A 212 -7.91 4.35 -0.42
N LEU A 213 -8.13 4.48 -1.71
CA LEU A 213 -9.33 4.05 -2.42
C LEU A 213 -8.93 3.25 -3.65
N SER A 214 -9.40 2.02 -3.76
CA SER A 214 -9.28 1.22 -4.98
C SER A 214 -10.04 1.87 -6.14
N MET A 215 -9.49 1.79 -7.35
CA MET A 215 -10.21 2.19 -8.56
C MET A 215 -11.31 1.16 -8.84
N GLN A 216 -12.55 1.49 -8.53
CA GLN A 216 -13.67 0.75 -9.12
C GLN A 216 -13.72 1.10 -10.61
N VAL A 217 -13.37 0.13 -11.44
CA VAL A 217 -13.74 0.14 -12.86
C VAL A 217 -15.27 0.21 -12.91
N ARG A 218 -15.82 1.32 -13.40
CA ARG A 218 -17.24 1.39 -13.72
C ARG A 218 -17.44 0.54 -14.96
N ASP A 219 -18.00 -0.64 -14.78
CA ASP A 219 -18.69 -1.33 -15.87
C ASP A 219 -19.83 -0.40 -16.35
N THR A 220 -19.68 0.12 -17.56
CA THR A 220 -20.71 0.78 -18.34
C THR A 220 -21.26 -0.19 -19.36
#